data_67e00afdcd1597be77721323aa83a625
#
_entry.id   67e00afdcd1597be77721323aa83a625
#
_cell.length_a   1.000
_cell.length_b   1.000
_cell.length_c   1.000
_cell.angle_alpha   90.00
_cell.angle_beta   90.00
_cell.angle_gamma   90.00
#
_symmetry.space_group_name_H-M   'P 1'
#
loop_
_entity.id
_entity.type
_entity.pdbx_description
1 polymer ?
#
loop_
_entity_poly.entity_id
_entity_poly.type
_entity_poly.pdbx_seq_one_letter_code
_entity_poly.pdbx_strand_id
1 'polypeptide(L)'
;DVYQLNQISASSAADYLANLGASVTKTFTITTSVTSGASQSQAVQGASTSSTTTDQSETSVKVYGATIGPLVGLIATTDERLQTVTMVGEKYLIDLANGFLQKLDIKQKQVALSVKVLDVNMSDKNSSMKDYGGKLDDAFIIGSQGKIKSAFGSFLPVFPEGNSTDATTNPGIISSKRTTNFDNKSFFGLLEASIENGTTKVLASPTLLLSESSGSAGDGSSIGRKVGNEGFVEIGDKVPVDATKGDGGSCTYSFETVGVKLGAKILGIDQNDYVTFTMTPIVTGISGSFNIVGCGSVSKINNRRLDTGAIRIKDGETLVLTGVIQETDIDTTYKLPLLGDLPLLGGLFRSKQASKDKRELIILVTP
;
A
#
# COMPACT_ATOMS: atom_id res chain seq x y z
N ASP A 1 29.93 21.16 -38.44
CA ASP A 1 30.33 20.12 -37.50
C ASP A 1 29.12 19.37 -36.99
N VAL A 2 29.31 18.09 -36.68
CA VAL A 2 28.26 17.25 -36.12
C VAL A 2 28.74 16.73 -34.78
N TYR A 3 28.01 17.04 -33.73
CA TYR A 3 28.27 16.55 -32.39
C TYR A 3 27.31 15.41 -32.06
N GLN A 4 27.82 14.26 -31.64
CA GLN A 4 27.03 13.13 -31.20
C GLN A 4 26.84 13.17 -29.69
N LEU A 5 25.60 13.18 -29.25
CA LEU A 5 25.23 13.18 -27.85
C LEU A 5 25.15 11.75 -27.32
N ASN A 6 25.58 11.56 -26.07
CA ASN A 6 25.58 10.24 -25.42
C ASN A 6 24.54 10.14 -24.30
N GLN A 7 24.32 11.19 -23.55
CA GLN A 7 23.51 11.15 -22.33
C GLN A 7 22.31 12.12 -22.36
N ILE A 8 22.48 13.26 -23.00
CA ILE A 8 21.41 14.26 -23.11
C ILE A 8 20.62 14.06 -24.41
N SER A 9 19.32 14.38 -24.39
CA SER A 9 18.53 14.34 -25.60
C SER A 9 18.92 15.47 -26.56
N ALA A 10 18.87 15.22 -27.87
CA ALA A 10 19.14 16.22 -28.89
C ALA A 10 18.26 17.46 -28.76
N SER A 11 17.00 17.27 -28.34
CA SER A 11 16.06 18.35 -28.06
C SER A 11 16.53 19.25 -26.92
N SER A 12 16.99 18.67 -25.80
CA SER A 12 17.47 19.47 -24.65
C SER A 12 18.78 20.19 -24.95
N ALA A 13 19.67 19.56 -25.73
CA ALA A 13 20.89 20.19 -26.19
C ALA A 13 20.60 21.38 -27.10
N ALA A 14 19.62 21.25 -28.00
CA ALA A 14 19.15 22.31 -28.88
C ALA A 14 18.59 23.51 -28.10
N ASP A 15 17.69 23.24 -27.15
CA ASP A 15 17.09 24.27 -26.30
C ASP A 15 18.16 25.01 -25.47
N TYR A 16 19.19 24.31 -25.02
CA TYR A 16 20.32 24.91 -24.32
C TYR A 16 21.13 25.83 -25.24
N LEU A 17 21.48 25.38 -26.46
CA LEU A 17 22.18 26.20 -27.42
C LEU A 17 21.36 27.42 -27.86
N ALA A 18 20.03 27.25 -28.03
CA ALA A 18 19.11 28.32 -28.35
C ALA A 18 19.09 29.40 -27.26
N ASN A 19 19.11 29.01 -25.97
CA ASN A 19 19.18 29.95 -24.85
C ASN A 19 20.52 30.71 -24.79
N LEU A 20 21.58 30.16 -25.37
CA LEU A 20 22.88 30.83 -25.51
C LEU A 20 22.99 31.70 -26.79
N GLY A 21 21.94 31.80 -27.58
CA GLY A 21 21.88 32.67 -28.76
C GLY A 21 22.05 31.95 -30.09
N ALA A 22 22.18 30.64 -30.14
CA ALA A 22 22.19 29.90 -31.38
C ALA A 22 20.79 29.90 -32.02
N SER A 23 20.74 30.00 -33.35
CA SER A 23 19.49 29.85 -34.10
C SER A 23 19.22 28.36 -34.31
N VAL A 24 18.25 27.80 -33.60
CA VAL A 24 17.95 26.36 -33.63
C VAL A 24 16.72 26.09 -34.49
N THR A 25 16.85 25.16 -35.42
CA THR A 25 15.73 24.67 -36.23
C THR A 25 15.21 23.35 -35.63
N LYS A 26 13.94 23.33 -35.21
CA LYS A 26 13.27 22.17 -34.68
C LYS A 26 11.99 21.87 -35.43
N THR A 27 11.80 20.59 -35.76
CA THR A 27 10.58 20.11 -36.39
C THR A 27 9.63 19.65 -35.29
N PHE A 28 8.46 20.28 -35.22
CA PHE A 28 7.40 19.90 -34.31
C PHE A 28 6.32 19.12 -35.07
N THR A 29 5.99 17.95 -34.62
CA THR A 29 4.83 17.20 -35.10
C THR A 29 3.73 17.34 -34.06
N ILE A 30 2.69 18.10 -34.39
CA ILE A 30 1.52 18.27 -33.51
C ILE A 30 0.47 17.26 -33.99
N THR A 31 0.22 16.22 -33.17
CA THR A 31 -0.88 15.30 -33.41
C THR A 31 -2.10 15.79 -32.66
N THR A 32 -3.10 16.26 -33.38
CA THR A 32 -4.38 16.68 -32.81
C THR A 32 -5.38 15.55 -32.98
N SER A 33 -5.76 14.89 -31.91
CA SER A 33 -6.83 13.89 -31.92
C SER A 33 -8.18 14.59 -31.81
N VAL A 34 -8.92 14.67 -32.89
CA VAL A 34 -10.28 15.21 -32.89
C VAL A 34 -11.25 14.04 -32.68
N THR A 35 -11.79 13.93 -31.47
CA THR A 35 -12.88 13.02 -31.19
C THR A 35 -14.20 13.72 -31.59
N SER A 36 -14.76 13.38 -32.73
CA SER A 36 -16.10 13.83 -33.10
C SER A 36 -17.14 13.15 -32.23
N GLY A 37 -17.53 13.81 -31.16
CA GLY A 37 -18.68 13.42 -30.37
C GLY A 37 -19.95 13.68 -31.21
N ALA A 38 -20.67 12.62 -31.55
CA ALA A 38 -22.00 12.74 -32.12
C ALA A 38 -22.91 13.40 -31.09
N SER A 39 -23.48 14.55 -31.44
CA SER A 39 -24.51 15.22 -30.64
C SER A 39 -25.68 14.27 -30.38
N GLN A 40 -26.02 14.10 -29.13
CA GLN A 40 -27.19 13.32 -28.73
C GLN A 40 -28.47 14.00 -29.22
N SER A 41 -29.10 13.39 -30.18
CA SER A 41 -30.52 13.53 -30.39
C SER A 41 -31.18 12.16 -30.32
N GLN A 42 -31.88 11.96 -29.21
CA GLN A 42 -32.87 10.93 -28.90
C GLN A 42 -32.44 9.45 -28.97
N ALA A 43 -32.61 8.83 -27.81
CA ALA A 43 -32.44 7.43 -27.54
C ALA A 43 -33.20 6.52 -28.51
N VAL A 44 -32.46 5.70 -29.27
CA VAL A 44 -32.92 4.44 -29.83
C VAL A 44 -32.03 3.35 -29.22
N GLN A 45 -32.65 2.46 -28.44
CA GLN A 45 -31.99 1.30 -27.88
C GLN A 45 -31.42 0.42 -29.01
N GLY A 46 -30.07 0.23 -28.98
CA GLY A 46 -29.42 -0.79 -29.77
C GLY A 46 -28.36 -0.35 -30.80
N ALA A 47 -27.94 0.88 -30.83
CA ALA A 47 -26.86 1.32 -31.71
C ALA A 47 -25.52 1.41 -30.96
N SER A 48 -24.56 0.58 -31.34
CA SER A 48 -23.16 0.72 -30.95
C SER A 48 -22.62 2.01 -31.56
N THR A 49 -22.37 3.02 -30.74
CA THR A 49 -21.71 4.26 -31.16
C THR A 49 -20.22 3.97 -31.38
N SER A 50 -19.80 3.80 -32.60
CA SER A 50 -18.39 3.83 -32.96
C SER A 50 -17.94 5.30 -33.02
N SER A 51 -17.13 5.73 -32.03
CA SER A 51 -16.40 6.99 -32.10
C SER A 51 -15.24 6.84 -33.08
N THR A 52 -15.24 7.58 -34.16
CA THR A 52 -14.11 7.64 -35.09
C THR A 52 -13.15 8.72 -34.58
N THR A 53 -12.00 8.32 -34.10
CA THR A 53 -10.91 9.23 -33.76
C THR A 53 -10.08 9.44 -35.01
N THR A 54 -10.06 10.65 -35.54
CA THR A 54 -9.19 11.02 -36.66
C THR A 54 -7.99 11.78 -36.13
N ASP A 55 -6.82 11.17 -36.22
CA ASP A 55 -5.56 11.80 -35.85
C ASP A 55 -5.09 12.66 -37.05
N GLN A 56 -5.08 13.96 -36.86
CA GLN A 56 -4.42 14.86 -37.77
C GLN A 56 -3.03 15.21 -37.26
N SER A 57 -2.00 14.86 -38.03
CA SER A 57 -0.63 15.19 -37.75
C SER A 57 -0.21 16.37 -38.62
N GLU A 58 0.07 17.51 -38.01
CA GLU A 58 0.62 18.68 -38.69
C GLU A 58 2.10 18.84 -38.29
N THR A 59 2.96 18.88 -39.29
CA THR A 59 4.41 19.05 -39.08
C THR A 59 4.77 20.50 -39.37
N SER A 60 5.21 21.23 -38.35
CA SER A 60 5.70 22.60 -38.47
C SER A 60 7.17 22.70 -38.12
N VAL A 61 7.92 23.45 -38.90
CA VAL A 61 9.34 23.76 -38.64
C VAL A 61 9.41 25.14 -38.01
N LYS A 62 9.95 25.23 -36.81
CA LYS A 62 10.19 26.50 -36.11
C LYS A 62 11.67 26.75 -35.94
N VAL A 63 12.08 27.98 -36.21
CA VAL A 63 13.41 28.47 -35.88
C VAL A 63 13.28 29.34 -34.63
N TYR A 64 14.07 29.09 -33.62
CA TYR A 64 14.04 29.81 -32.36
C TYR A 64 15.46 29.94 -31.77
N GLY A 65 15.65 30.92 -30.91
CA GLY A 65 16.91 31.20 -30.22
C GLY A 65 16.86 32.58 -29.58
N ALA A 66 17.69 32.77 -28.55
CA ALA A 66 17.85 34.08 -27.91
C ALA A 66 18.54 35.07 -28.88
N THR A 67 18.10 36.30 -28.84
CA THR A 67 18.69 37.37 -29.69
C THR A 67 20.03 37.88 -29.15
N ILE A 68 20.37 37.53 -27.92
CA ILE A 68 21.59 37.95 -27.24
C ILE A 68 22.24 36.70 -26.61
N GLY A 69 23.53 36.53 -26.80
CA GLY A 69 24.27 35.41 -26.24
C GLY A 69 25.63 35.17 -26.90
N PRO A 70 26.44 34.28 -26.32
CA PRO A 70 27.79 34.00 -26.85
C PRO A 70 27.78 33.18 -28.17
N LEU A 71 26.64 32.59 -28.55
CA LEU A 71 26.49 31.77 -29.74
C LEU A 71 25.64 32.44 -30.83
N VAL A 72 25.46 33.75 -30.77
CA VAL A 72 24.75 34.51 -31.81
C VAL A 72 25.51 34.38 -33.15
N GLY A 73 24.79 33.95 -34.18
CA GLY A 73 25.37 33.65 -35.51
C GLY A 73 25.64 32.17 -35.76
N LEU A 74 25.48 31.31 -34.75
CA LEU A 74 25.52 29.86 -34.91
C LEU A 74 24.12 29.35 -35.30
N ILE A 75 24.07 28.45 -36.30
CA ILE A 75 22.86 27.73 -36.68
C ILE A 75 23.03 26.26 -36.19
N ALA A 76 22.02 25.75 -35.47
CA ALA A 76 22.03 24.37 -35.03
C ALA A 76 20.75 23.65 -35.48
N THR A 77 20.91 22.42 -35.92
CA THR A 77 19.81 21.52 -36.30
C THR A 77 19.99 20.18 -35.57
N THR A 78 18.92 19.62 -35.05
CA THR A 78 18.93 18.37 -34.29
C THR A 78 18.30 17.22 -35.05
N ASP A 79 18.89 16.05 -34.93
CA ASP A 79 18.27 14.78 -35.29
C ASP A 79 18.05 13.94 -34.01
N GLU A 80 16.78 13.83 -33.58
CA GLU A 80 16.43 13.09 -32.38
C GLU A 80 16.64 11.57 -32.52
N ARG A 81 16.54 11.04 -33.72
CA ARG A 81 16.75 9.62 -34.00
C ARG A 81 18.22 9.20 -33.87
N LEU A 82 19.11 10.05 -34.34
CA LEU A 82 20.56 9.82 -34.29
C LEU A 82 21.21 10.41 -33.04
N GLN A 83 20.43 11.18 -32.24
CA GLN A 83 20.95 11.90 -31.06
C GLN A 83 22.15 12.79 -31.44
N THR A 84 22.02 13.55 -32.54
CA THR A 84 23.07 14.44 -33.05
C THR A 84 22.61 15.87 -33.12
N VAL A 85 23.57 16.78 -32.93
CA VAL A 85 23.41 18.20 -33.17
C VAL A 85 24.36 18.62 -34.29
N THR A 86 23.82 19.07 -35.40
CA THR A 86 24.58 19.61 -36.53
C THR A 86 24.71 21.12 -36.38
N MET A 87 25.93 21.63 -36.32
CA MET A 87 26.24 23.04 -36.14
C MET A 87 26.90 23.65 -37.37
N VAL A 88 26.40 24.82 -37.80
CA VAL A 88 26.89 25.57 -38.93
C VAL A 88 27.14 27.01 -38.50
N GLY A 89 28.35 27.51 -38.70
CA GLY A 89 28.76 28.85 -38.33
C GLY A 89 30.27 29.05 -38.41
N GLU A 90 30.75 30.14 -37.85
CA GLU A 90 32.19 30.39 -37.71
C GLU A 90 32.84 29.34 -36.81
N LYS A 91 34.08 28.99 -37.14
CA LYS A 91 34.82 27.95 -36.40
C LYS A 91 34.90 28.23 -34.91
N TYR A 92 35.12 29.48 -34.52
CA TYR A 92 35.18 29.89 -33.11
C TYR A 92 33.85 29.58 -32.36
N LEU A 93 32.70 29.85 -32.99
CA LEU A 93 31.39 29.60 -32.40
C LEU A 93 31.11 28.09 -32.30
N ILE A 94 31.56 27.31 -33.27
CA ILE A 94 31.45 25.83 -33.23
C ILE A 94 32.31 25.25 -32.10
N ASP A 95 33.59 25.70 -31.98
CA ASP A 95 34.46 25.21 -30.93
C ASP A 95 33.93 25.61 -29.52
N LEU A 96 33.34 26.79 -29.40
CA LEU A 96 32.70 27.24 -28.15
C LEU A 96 31.47 26.42 -27.82
N ALA A 97 30.60 26.16 -28.81
CA ALA A 97 29.39 25.30 -28.64
C ALA A 97 29.75 23.87 -28.27
N ASN A 98 30.79 23.28 -28.91
CA ASN A 98 31.30 21.98 -28.56
C ASN A 98 31.76 21.92 -27.10
N GLY A 99 32.44 22.97 -26.60
CA GLY A 99 32.84 23.07 -25.21
C GLY A 99 31.66 23.12 -24.23
N PHE A 100 30.58 23.77 -24.61
CA PHE A 100 29.34 23.76 -23.83
C PHE A 100 28.63 22.40 -23.87
N LEU A 101 28.52 21.76 -25.03
CA LEU A 101 27.89 20.45 -25.18
C LEU A 101 28.65 19.37 -24.40
N GLN A 102 29.99 19.39 -24.41
CA GLN A 102 30.81 18.44 -23.62
C GLN A 102 30.56 18.58 -22.13
N LYS A 103 30.32 19.79 -21.60
CA LYS A 103 30.00 20.01 -20.19
C LYS A 103 28.57 19.61 -19.85
N LEU A 104 27.68 19.59 -20.82
CA LEU A 104 26.28 19.23 -20.65
C LEU A 104 26.04 17.72 -20.81
N ASP A 105 26.81 17.06 -21.70
CA ASP A 105 26.69 15.63 -22.02
C ASP A 105 27.46 14.74 -21.02
N ILE A 106 27.18 14.92 -19.74
CA ILE A 106 27.77 14.14 -18.63
C ILE A 106 26.91 12.91 -18.34
N LYS A 107 27.59 11.83 -17.92
CA LYS A 107 26.91 10.60 -17.50
C LYS A 107 25.99 10.90 -16.30
N GLN A 108 24.74 10.50 -16.45
CA GLN A 108 23.79 10.58 -15.37
C GLN A 108 24.11 9.52 -14.32
N LYS A 109 24.14 9.95 -13.06
CA LYS A 109 24.34 9.04 -11.94
C LYS A 109 23.10 8.18 -11.74
N GLN A 110 23.33 6.93 -11.36
CA GLN A 110 22.28 5.98 -10.97
C GLN A 110 22.57 5.47 -9.58
N VAL A 111 21.53 5.14 -8.86
CA VAL A 111 21.60 4.56 -7.52
C VAL A 111 20.71 3.36 -7.40
N ALA A 112 21.18 2.33 -6.73
CA ALA A 112 20.41 1.15 -6.37
C ALA A 112 19.91 1.32 -4.93
N LEU A 113 18.66 1.76 -4.79
CA LEU A 113 18.04 1.95 -3.48
C LEU A 113 17.57 0.61 -2.92
N SER A 114 18.26 0.09 -1.91
CA SER A 114 17.90 -1.14 -1.20
C SER A 114 17.10 -0.80 0.05
N VAL A 115 15.91 -1.38 0.16
CA VAL A 115 15.03 -1.17 1.32
C VAL A 115 14.78 -2.51 2.00
N LYS A 116 14.95 -2.58 3.32
CA LYS A 116 14.56 -3.74 4.12
C LYS A 116 13.39 -3.37 5.01
N VAL A 117 12.31 -4.09 4.86
CA VAL A 117 11.09 -3.91 5.64
C VAL A 117 10.91 -5.12 6.53
N LEU A 118 10.87 -4.91 7.83
CA LEU A 118 10.58 -5.92 8.84
C LEU A 118 9.27 -5.53 9.54
N ASP A 119 8.24 -6.34 9.35
CA ASP A 119 6.96 -6.24 10.04
C ASP A 119 6.80 -7.43 10.97
N VAL A 120 6.66 -7.16 12.26
CA VAL A 120 6.48 -8.17 13.30
C VAL A 120 5.14 -7.94 13.99
N ASN A 121 4.30 -8.96 14.00
CA ASN A 121 3.05 -8.97 14.73
C ASN A 121 3.10 -10.09 15.78
N MET A 122 2.95 -9.72 17.05
CA MET A 122 2.89 -10.63 18.19
C MET A 122 1.51 -10.53 18.82
N SER A 123 0.86 -11.67 19.02
CA SER A 123 -0.45 -11.75 19.65
C SER A 123 -0.41 -12.79 20.75
N ASP A 124 -0.64 -12.35 21.97
CA ASP A 124 -0.72 -13.19 23.16
C ASP A 124 -2.15 -13.13 23.70
N LYS A 125 -2.80 -14.26 23.75
CA LYS A 125 -4.15 -14.38 24.32
C LYS A 125 -4.13 -15.35 25.48
N ASN A 126 -4.67 -14.91 26.58
CA ASN A 126 -4.82 -15.73 27.79
C ASN A 126 -6.28 -15.66 28.26
N SER A 127 -6.95 -16.78 28.27
CA SER A 127 -8.32 -16.88 28.74
C SER A 127 -8.47 -17.94 29.81
N SER A 128 -9.19 -17.60 30.89
CA SER A 128 -9.59 -18.50 31.93
C SER A 128 -11.06 -18.31 32.22
N MET A 129 -11.89 -19.24 31.79
CA MET A 129 -13.34 -19.22 31.97
C MET A 129 -13.78 -20.27 32.99
N LYS A 130 -14.73 -19.91 33.81
CA LYS A 130 -15.28 -20.81 34.85
C LYS A 130 -16.79 -20.72 34.82
N ASP A 131 -17.39 -21.85 34.53
CA ASP A 131 -18.83 -22.02 34.53
C ASP A 131 -19.19 -23.04 35.62
N TYR A 132 -20.24 -22.77 36.37
CA TYR A 132 -20.72 -23.68 37.39
C TYR A 132 -22.24 -23.60 37.46
N GLY A 133 -22.83 -24.67 37.90
CA GLY A 133 -24.26 -24.75 38.11
C GLY A 133 -24.64 -25.81 39.08
N GLY A 134 -25.76 -25.60 39.74
CA GLY A 134 -26.33 -26.53 40.67
C GLY A 134 -27.84 -26.53 40.64
N LYS A 135 -28.41 -27.69 40.82
CA LYS A 135 -29.85 -27.92 41.07
C LYS A 135 -30.04 -28.47 42.44
N LEU A 136 -30.88 -27.85 43.22
CA LEU A 136 -31.31 -28.32 44.52
C LEU A 136 -32.84 -28.31 44.57
N ASP A 137 -33.45 -29.45 44.48
CA ASP A 137 -34.91 -29.62 44.36
C ASP A 137 -35.46 -28.73 43.18
N ASP A 138 -36.28 -27.75 43.54
CA ASP A 138 -36.91 -26.81 42.58
C ASP A 138 -36.09 -25.53 42.31
N ALA A 139 -34.91 -25.43 42.90
CA ALA A 139 -34.02 -24.28 42.71
C ALA A 139 -32.87 -24.64 41.76
N PHE A 140 -32.64 -23.82 40.71
CA PHE A 140 -31.55 -23.96 39.78
C PHE A 140 -30.73 -22.67 39.69
N ILE A 141 -29.42 -22.78 39.82
CA ILE A 141 -28.51 -21.64 39.76
C ILE A 141 -27.39 -21.96 38.75
N ILE A 142 -27.15 -21.07 37.81
CA ILE A 142 -26.03 -21.16 36.88
C ILE A 142 -25.24 -19.85 36.94
N GLY A 143 -23.93 -19.96 37.11
CA GLY A 143 -22.97 -18.90 36.93
C GLY A 143 -22.14 -19.16 35.67
N SER A 144 -22.16 -18.24 34.72
CA SER A 144 -21.37 -18.27 33.50
C SER A 144 -20.90 -16.90 33.18
N GLN A 145 -19.63 -16.72 32.88
CA GLN A 145 -19.03 -15.43 32.49
C GLN A 145 -19.39 -14.26 33.43
N GLY A 146 -19.40 -14.49 34.73
CA GLY A 146 -19.73 -13.46 35.72
C GLY A 146 -21.21 -13.08 35.79
N LYS A 147 -22.10 -13.79 35.11
CA LYS A 147 -23.56 -13.63 35.20
C LYS A 147 -24.15 -14.79 35.98
N ILE A 148 -25.09 -14.48 36.87
CA ILE A 148 -25.88 -15.49 37.55
C ILE A 148 -27.27 -15.53 36.92
N LYS A 149 -27.74 -16.73 36.60
CA LYS A 149 -29.13 -17.02 36.25
C LYS A 149 -29.68 -17.99 37.31
N SER A 150 -30.81 -17.64 37.88
CA SER A 150 -31.52 -18.51 38.80
C SER A 150 -32.92 -18.75 38.28
N ALA A 151 -33.41 -19.96 38.46
CA ALA A 151 -34.79 -20.34 38.19
C ALA A 151 -35.32 -21.15 39.36
N PHE A 152 -36.61 -20.99 39.69
CA PHE A 152 -37.32 -21.70 40.75
C PHE A 152 -38.55 -22.38 40.17
N GLY A 153 -38.86 -23.56 40.64
CA GLY A 153 -39.97 -24.38 40.13
C GLY A 153 -39.57 -25.25 38.91
N SER A 154 -40.54 -25.55 38.08
CA SER A 154 -40.34 -26.45 36.93
C SER A 154 -39.69 -25.76 35.73
N PHE A 155 -39.31 -24.51 35.85
CA PHE A 155 -38.66 -23.78 34.73
C PHE A 155 -37.13 -23.96 34.79
N LEU A 156 -36.59 -24.61 33.79
CA LEU A 156 -35.15 -24.59 33.53
C LEU A 156 -34.78 -23.27 32.86
N PRO A 157 -33.69 -22.60 33.29
CA PRO A 157 -33.22 -21.40 32.60
C PRO A 157 -32.80 -21.79 31.18
N VAL A 158 -33.45 -21.18 30.17
CA VAL A 158 -33.10 -21.35 28.77
C VAL A 158 -31.75 -20.66 28.57
N PHE A 159 -30.75 -21.41 28.19
CA PHE A 159 -29.56 -20.83 27.61
C PHE A 159 -29.97 -20.25 26.25
N PRO A 160 -29.62 -19.02 25.90
CA PRO A 160 -29.81 -18.57 24.56
C PRO A 160 -29.05 -19.55 23.67
N GLU A 161 -29.76 -20.30 22.84
CA GLU A 161 -29.18 -21.02 21.71
C GLU A 161 -28.54 -19.97 20.82
N GLY A 162 -27.27 -19.68 21.06
CA GLY A 162 -26.47 -19.05 20.05
C GLY A 162 -26.36 -20.03 18.90
N ASN A 163 -26.92 -19.72 17.77
CA ASN A 163 -26.57 -20.35 16.51
C ASN A 163 -25.08 -20.02 16.24
N SER A 164 -24.19 -20.61 17.03
CA SER A 164 -22.77 -20.42 16.83
C SER A 164 -22.25 -21.53 15.95
N THR A 165 -22.34 -21.32 14.64
CA THR A 165 -21.40 -21.91 13.67
C THR A 165 -20.00 -21.29 13.82
N ASP A 166 -19.79 -20.41 14.79
CA ASP A 166 -18.55 -19.68 15.00
C ASP A 166 -17.98 -19.98 16.40
N ALA A 167 -17.23 -21.08 16.44
CA ALA A 167 -16.46 -21.47 17.65
C ALA A 167 -15.35 -20.47 18.03
N THR A 168 -15.16 -19.41 17.24
CA THR A 168 -14.09 -18.43 17.42
C THR A 168 -14.49 -17.18 18.20
N THR A 169 -15.79 -16.89 18.35
CA THR A 169 -16.26 -15.64 18.98
C THR A 169 -16.85 -15.78 20.39
N ASN A 170 -17.11 -16.99 20.87
CA ASN A 170 -17.59 -17.22 22.21
C ASN A 170 -17.05 -18.53 22.80
N PRO A 171 -15.82 -18.55 23.34
CA PRO A 171 -15.24 -19.74 23.95
C PRO A 171 -15.84 -20.05 25.33
N GLY A 172 -17.11 -19.81 25.57
CA GLY A 172 -17.77 -20.04 26.86
C GLY A 172 -19.15 -20.64 26.78
N ILE A 173 -19.64 -20.94 25.59
CA ILE A 173 -20.92 -21.63 25.45
C ILE A 173 -20.65 -23.03 24.93
N ILE A 174 -20.57 -23.97 25.81
CA ILE A 174 -20.66 -25.37 25.42
C ILE A 174 -22.10 -25.60 24.95
N SER A 175 -22.32 -25.45 23.68
CA SER A 175 -23.49 -25.97 22.97
C SER A 175 -23.35 -27.46 22.81
N SER A 176 -23.13 -28.20 23.89
CA SER A 176 -23.47 -29.61 23.88
C SER A 176 -24.97 -29.67 24.11
N LYS A 177 -25.68 -30.42 23.26
CA LYS A 177 -26.98 -30.99 23.57
C LYS A 177 -26.89 -31.70 24.90
N ARG A 178 -26.84 -30.97 26.01
CA ARG A 178 -26.98 -31.57 27.33
C ARG A 178 -28.47 -31.81 27.53
N THR A 179 -28.77 -33.06 27.53
CA THR A 179 -30.05 -33.59 28.00
C THR A 179 -30.45 -32.89 29.28
N THR A 180 -31.62 -32.34 29.28
CA THR A 180 -32.28 -31.58 30.34
C THR A 180 -32.62 -32.39 31.61
N ASN A 181 -32.05 -33.58 31.77
CA ASN A 181 -32.21 -34.39 32.94
C ASN A 181 -31.09 -34.12 33.94
N PHE A 182 -31.26 -33.09 34.75
CA PHE A 182 -30.50 -32.92 35.96
C PHE A 182 -31.28 -33.64 37.10
N ASP A 183 -30.60 -34.56 37.78
CA ASP A 183 -31.11 -35.11 39.01
C ASP A 183 -31.36 -34.03 40.07
N ASN A 184 -32.29 -34.26 40.99
CA ASN A 184 -32.74 -33.25 41.96
C ASN A 184 -31.64 -32.72 42.89
N LYS A 185 -30.44 -33.31 42.90
CA LYS A 185 -29.26 -32.82 43.61
C LYS A 185 -28.03 -32.99 42.70
N SER A 186 -27.85 -32.09 41.77
CA SER A 186 -26.71 -32.13 40.84
C SER A 186 -25.92 -30.82 40.88
N PHE A 187 -24.61 -30.97 40.86
CA PHE A 187 -23.67 -29.87 40.72
C PHE A 187 -22.76 -30.13 39.53
N PHE A 188 -22.49 -29.14 38.75
CA PHE A 188 -21.48 -29.20 37.70
C PHE A 188 -20.57 -27.99 37.75
N GLY A 189 -19.33 -28.16 37.40
CA GLY A 189 -18.35 -27.12 37.24
C GLY A 189 -17.51 -27.42 35.99
N LEU A 190 -17.30 -26.40 35.21
CA LEU A 190 -16.42 -26.43 34.05
C LEU A 190 -15.33 -25.36 34.20
N LEU A 191 -14.10 -25.76 34.04
CA LEU A 191 -12.96 -24.89 33.97
C LEU A 191 -12.35 -25.01 32.59
N GLU A 192 -12.30 -23.91 31.89
CA GLU A 192 -11.62 -23.80 30.60
C GLU A 192 -10.50 -22.77 30.75
N ALA A 193 -9.30 -23.16 30.35
CA ALA A 193 -8.15 -22.27 30.30
C ALA A 193 -7.45 -22.48 28.96
N SER A 194 -7.17 -21.40 28.27
CA SER A 194 -6.46 -21.41 26.98
C SER A 194 -5.39 -20.33 26.99
N ILE A 195 -4.20 -20.70 26.52
CA ILE A 195 -3.11 -19.77 26.25
C ILE A 195 -2.75 -19.92 24.76
N GLU A 196 -2.85 -18.84 24.01
CA GLU A 196 -2.52 -18.79 22.58
C GLU A 196 -1.48 -17.71 22.36
N ASN A 197 -0.31 -18.11 21.84
CA ASN A 197 0.77 -17.19 21.50
C ASN A 197 1.07 -17.32 20.01
N GLY A 198 0.95 -16.22 19.29
CA GLY A 198 1.20 -16.15 17.85
C GLY A 198 2.23 -15.09 17.50
N THR A 199 3.20 -15.42 16.66
CA THR A 199 4.14 -14.44 16.11
C THR A 199 4.18 -14.58 14.60
N THR A 200 3.89 -13.49 13.90
CA THR A 200 4.01 -13.41 12.43
C THR A 200 5.09 -12.40 12.09
N LYS A 201 6.02 -12.80 11.24
CA LYS A 201 7.10 -11.95 10.75
C LYS A 201 7.01 -11.85 9.23
N VAL A 202 7.04 -10.64 8.71
CA VAL A 202 7.16 -10.38 7.27
C VAL A 202 8.47 -9.64 7.04
N LEU A 203 9.36 -10.22 6.24
CA LEU A 203 10.60 -9.60 5.82
C LEU A 203 10.56 -9.43 4.30
N ALA A 204 10.70 -8.21 3.82
CA ALA A 204 10.80 -7.89 2.42
C ALA A 204 12.02 -7.02 2.17
N SER A 205 12.71 -7.27 1.04
CA SER A 205 13.93 -6.53 0.67
C SER A 205 13.84 -6.08 -0.79
N PRO A 206 12.91 -5.17 -1.13
CA PRO A 206 12.86 -4.62 -2.47
C PRO A 206 14.09 -3.76 -2.77
N THR A 207 14.57 -3.84 -4.02
CA THR A 207 15.64 -2.97 -4.52
C THR A 207 15.14 -2.26 -5.78
N LEU A 208 15.36 -0.95 -5.86
CA LEU A 208 15.00 -0.12 -6.99
C LEU A 208 16.26 0.52 -7.58
N LEU A 209 16.47 0.35 -8.88
CA LEU A 209 17.49 1.10 -9.61
C LEU A 209 16.84 2.38 -10.17
N LEU A 210 17.36 3.52 -9.77
CA LEU A 210 16.85 4.84 -10.11
C LEU A 210 17.95 5.71 -10.71
N SER A 211 17.60 6.54 -11.69
CA SER A 211 18.51 7.53 -12.27
C SER A 211 18.21 8.93 -11.73
N GLU A 212 19.20 9.81 -11.75
CA GLU A 212 19.04 11.20 -11.38
C GLU A 212 18.19 12.01 -12.40
N SER A 213 18.06 11.50 -13.63
CA SER A 213 17.34 12.20 -14.68
C SER A 213 15.84 12.25 -14.46
N SER A 214 15.29 13.45 -14.47
CA SER A 214 13.85 13.72 -14.52
C SER A 214 13.26 13.68 -15.92
N GLY A 215 14.02 13.22 -16.95
CA GLY A 215 13.55 13.10 -18.30
C GLY A 215 12.26 12.29 -18.40
N SER A 216 11.36 12.68 -19.30
CA SER A 216 10.12 11.95 -19.56
C SER A 216 10.48 10.51 -19.90
N ALA A 217 10.21 9.58 -19.01
CA ALA A 217 10.15 8.17 -19.39
C ALA A 217 9.01 8.11 -20.41
N GLY A 218 9.35 7.83 -21.67
CA GLY A 218 8.36 7.75 -22.73
C GLY A 218 7.15 6.95 -22.27
N ASP A 219 6.01 7.13 -22.90
CA ASP A 219 4.65 6.70 -22.55
C ASP A 219 4.50 5.26 -21.99
N GLY A 220 5.32 4.94 -20.97
CA GLY A 220 5.33 3.70 -20.20
C GLY A 220 4.25 3.68 -19.12
N SER A 221 3.06 4.20 -19.42
CA SER A 221 1.91 4.24 -18.49
C SER A 221 1.52 2.87 -17.95
N SER A 222 1.90 1.79 -18.61
CA SER A 222 1.65 0.42 -18.17
C SER A 222 2.49 -0.02 -16.95
N ILE A 223 3.58 0.71 -16.61
CA ILE A 223 4.48 0.36 -15.50
C ILE A 223 4.32 1.31 -14.30
N GLY A 224 3.42 2.30 -14.38
CA GLY A 224 3.20 3.28 -13.31
C GLY A 224 4.31 4.33 -13.14
N ARG A 225 5.30 4.35 -14.05
CA ARG A 225 6.41 5.31 -14.03
C ARG A 225 6.09 6.49 -14.94
N LYS A 226 6.03 7.69 -14.36
CA LYS A 226 5.78 8.94 -15.11
C LYS A 226 7.07 9.67 -15.52
N VAL A 227 8.14 9.51 -14.73
CA VAL A 227 9.43 10.17 -14.94
C VAL A 227 10.58 9.21 -14.67
N GLY A 228 11.74 9.47 -15.27
CA GLY A 228 12.91 8.57 -15.22
C GLY A 228 13.53 8.42 -13.84
N ASN A 229 13.36 9.41 -12.95
CA ASN A 229 13.90 9.39 -11.58
C ASN A 229 12.93 8.78 -10.55
N GLU A 230 11.81 8.24 -10.98
CA GLU A 230 10.84 7.56 -10.13
C GLU A 230 10.87 6.05 -10.37
N GLY A 231 10.69 5.27 -9.32
CA GLY A 231 10.56 3.83 -9.38
C GLY A 231 9.44 3.35 -8.47
N PHE A 232 8.84 2.24 -8.87
CA PHE A 232 7.79 1.59 -8.10
C PHE A 232 7.96 0.08 -8.20
N VAL A 233 7.84 -0.59 -7.07
CA VAL A 233 7.78 -2.05 -7.00
C VAL A 233 6.63 -2.45 -6.11
N GLU A 234 5.89 -3.46 -6.55
CA GLU A 234 4.76 -4.05 -5.82
C GLU A 234 4.94 -5.56 -5.82
N ILE A 235 4.95 -6.16 -4.64
CA ILE A 235 5.12 -7.60 -4.42
C ILE A 235 4.02 -8.05 -3.46
N GLY A 236 3.15 -8.94 -3.89
CA GLY A 236 2.07 -9.44 -3.04
C GLY A 236 1.00 -10.19 -3.81
N ASP A 237 0.01 -10.67 -3.06
CA ASP A 237 -1.14 -11.41 -3.57
C ASP A 237 -2.37 -10.51 -3.65
N LYS A 238 -3.17 -10.70 -4.70
CA LYS A 238 -4.47 -10.02 -4.82
C LYS A 238 -5.53 -10.77 -4.06
N VAL A 239 -6.16 -10.09 -3.11
CA VAL A 239 -7.25 -10.66 -2.31
C VAL A 239 -8.54 -9.86 -2.47
N PRO A 240 -9.72 -10.52 -2.43
CA PRO A 240 -11.00 -9.80 -2.43
C PRO A 240 -11.17 -9.06 -1.11
N VAL A 241 -11.44 -7.75 -1.17
CA VAL A 241 -11.61 -6.89 0.01
C VAL A 241 -13.01 -6.32 0.13
N ASP A 242 -13.77 -6.33 -0.97
CA ASP A 242 -15.15 -5.90 -0.98
C ASP A 242 -15.95 -6.69 -2.02
N ALA A 243 -17.25 -6.79 -1.82
CA ALA A 243 -18.15 -7.42 -2.77
C ALA A 243 -19.49 -6.68 -2.79
N THR A 244 -19.93 -6.30 -3.95
CA THR A 244 -21.22 -5.66 -4.17
C THR A 244 -22.18 -6.62 -4.87
N LYS A 245 -23.37 -6.80 -4.29
CA LYS A 245 -24.41 -7.62 -4.87
C LYS A 245 -25.23 -6.82 -5.89
N GLY A 246 -25.25 -7.27 -7.13
CA GLY A 246 -26.10 -6.71 -8.18
C GLY A 246 -27.56 -7.18 -8.11
N ASP A 247 -28.47 -6.48 -8.80
CA ASP A 247 -29.90 -6.78 -8.82
C ASP A 247 -30.26 -8.18 -9.35
N GLY A 248 -29.36 -8.80 -10.12
CA GLY A 248 -29.49 -10.17 -10.62
C GLY A 248 -28.92 -11.24 -9.70
N GLY A 249 -28.50 -10.91 -8.48
CA GLY A 249 -27.90 -11.85 -7.53
C GLY A 249 -26.43 -12.18 -7.81
N SER A 250 -25.81 -11.60 -8.84
CA SER A 250 -24.37 -11.71 -9.10
C SER A 250 -23.57 -10.84 -8.17
N CYS A 251 -22.39 -11.31 -7.75
CA CYS A 251 -21.47 -10.55 -6.89
C CYS A 251 -20.28 -10.04 -7.69
N THR A 252 -20.02 -8.75 -7.60
CA THR A 252 -18.81 -8.11 -8.16
C THR A 252 -17.82 -7.89 -7.02
N TYR A 253 -16.60 -8.44 -7.18
CA TYR A 253 -15.55 -8.35 -6.16
C TYR A 253 -14.55 -7.25 -6.52
N SER A 254 -14.16 -6.46 -5.51
CA SER A 254 -13.00 -5.57 -5.56
C SER A 254 -11.79 -6.27 -4.95
N PHE A 255 -10.66 -6.19 -5.66
CA PHE A 255 -9.41 -6.81 -5.24
C PHE A 255 -8.38 -5.76 -4.86
N GLU A 256 -7.62 -6.03 -3.81
CA GLU A 256 -6.48 -5.23 -3.36
C GLU A 256 -5.24 -6.10 -3.26
N THR A 257 -4.07 -5.54 -3.55
CA THR A 257 -2.80 -6.26 -3.39
C THR A 257 -2.34 -6.20 -1.93
N VAL A 258 -2.18 -7.36 -1.33
CA VAL A 258 -1.63 -7.54 0.02
C VAL A 258 -0.18 -7.95 -0.08
N GLY A 259 0.70 -7.16 0.54
CA GLY A 259 2.15 -7.37 0.46
C GLY A 259 2.89 -6.05 0.67
N VAL A 260 4.02 -5.90 -0.02
CA VAL A 260 4.89 -4.72 0.07
C VAL A 260 4.87 -3.94 -1.24
N LYS A 261 4.59 -2.65 -1.13
CA LYS A 261 4.66 -1.67 -2.22
C LYS A 261 5.70 -0.62 -1.84
N LEU A 262 6.59 -0.29 -2.74
CA LEU A 262 7.61 0.72 -2.54
C LEU A 262 7.63 1.66 -3.74
N GLY A 263 7.32 2.92 -3.50
CA GLY A 263 7.58 4.02 -4.42
C GLY A 263 8.78 4.82 -3.95
N ALA A 264 9.67 5.20 -4.85
CA ALA A 264 10.79 6.08 -4.54
C ALA A 264 11.10 7.02 -5.71
N LYS A 265 11.61 8.21 -5.36
CA LYS A 265 12.02 9.24 -6.31
C LYS A 265 13.35 9.83 -5.88
N ILE A 266 14.31 9.88 -6.80
CA ILE A 266 15.57 10.58 -6.61
C ILE A 266 15.37 12.07 -6.90
N LEU A 267 15.84 12.91 -5.97
CA LEU A 267 15.84 14.37 -6.10
C LEU A 267 17.18 14.88 -6.60
N GLY A 268 18.27 14.18 -6.27
CA GLY A 268 19.61 14.51 -6.73
C GLY A 268 20.69 13.67 -6.05
N ILE A 269 21.83 13.53 -6.72
CA ILE A 269 23.03 12.88 -6.22
C ILE A 269 24.16 13.89 -6.30
N ASP A 270 24.74 14.26 -5.16
CA ASP A 270 25.78 15.28 -5.14
C ASP A 270 27.16 14.72 -5.53
N GLN A 271 28.18 15.62 -5.55
CA GLN A 271 29.54 15.23 -5.88
C GLN A 271 30.25 14.46 -4.76
N ASN A 272 29.69 14.50 -3.54
CA ASN A 272 30.24 13.83 -2.34
C ASN A 272 29.52 12.48 -2.09
N ASP A 273 28.83 11.95 -3.09
CA ASP A 273 28.11 10.68 -3.06
C ASP A 273 26.96 10.66 -2.03
N TYR A 274 26.36 11.83 -1.75
CA TYR A 274 25.11 11.88 -1.02
C TYR A 274 23.93 11.80 -1.98
N VAL A 275 23.03 10.90 -1.67
CA VAL A 275 21.79 10.67 -2.42
C VAL A 275 20.65 11.35 -1.67
N THR A 276 19.92 12.25 -2.34
CA THR A 276 18.70 12.87 -1.83
C THR A 276 17.52 12.26 -2.54
N PHE A 277 16.59 11.69 -1.77
CA PHE A 277 15.43 10.99 -2.31
C PHE A 277 14.21 11.12 -1.40
N THR A 278 13.04 10.81 -1.95
CA THR A 278 11.79 10.58 -1.22
C THR A 278 11.34 9.17 -1.44
N MET A 279 10.64 8.57 -0.47
CA MET A 279 10.10 7.24 -0.61
C MET A 279 8.78 7.06 0.13
N THR A 280 7.97 6.15 -0.37
CA THR A 280 6.66 5.79 0.21
C THR A 280 6.53 4.27 0.26
N PRO A 281 7.09 3.61 1.28
CA PRO A 281 6.83 2.21 1.53
C PRO A 281 5.42 2.01 2.10
N ILE A 282 4.75 0.97 1.60
CA ILE A 282 3.43 0.55 2.05
C ILE A 282 3.50 -0.95 2.33
N VAL A 283 3.07 -1.34 3.52
CA VAL A 283 2.97 -2.75 3.92
C VAL A 283 1.50 -3.05 4.20
N THR A 284 0.95 -4.00 3.47
CA THR A 284 -0.42 -4.47 3.66
C THR A 284 -0.42 -5.91 4.10
N GLY A 285 -1.26 -6.26 5.07
CA GLY A 285 -1.43 -7.60 5.58
C GLY A 285 -2.91 -7.97 5.74
N ILE A 286 -3.21 -9.26 5.78
CA ILE A 286 -4.56 -9.74 6.09
C ILE A 286 -4.70 -9.73 7.61
N SER A 287 -5.75 -9.08 8.13
CA SER A 287 -6.06 -9.02 9.57
C SER A 287 -7.27 -9.85 9.96
N GLY A 288 -7.94 -10.49 9.01
CA GLY A 288 -9.12 -11.31 9.24
C GLY A 288 -9.98 -11.41 7.99
N SER A 289 -11.21 -11.86 8.16
CA SER A 289 -12.23 -11.92 7.12
C SER A 289 -13.59 -11.56 7.68
N PHE A 290 -14.51 -11.13 6.84
CA PHE A 290 -15.91 -10.92 7.18
C PHE A 290 -16.80 -11.39 6.05
N ASN A 291 -18.03 -11.78 6.39
CA ASN A 291 -18.98 -12.29 5.41
C ASN A 291 -19.91 -11.16 4.94
N ILE A 292 -20.04 -11.03 3.61
CA ILE A 292 -21.03 -10.19 2.98
C ILE A 292 -22.24 -11.04 2.63
N VAL A 293 -23.42 -10.66 3.12
CA VAL A 293 -24.65 -11.42 2.95
C VAL A 293 -24.95 -11.63 1.46
N GLY A 294 -24.93 -12.91 1.05
CA GLY A 294 -25.20 -13.34 -0.32
C GLY A 294 -24.02 -13.29 -1.28
N CYS A 295 -22.82 -12.84 -0.84
CA CYS A 295 -21.61 -12.81 -1.65
C CYS A 295 -20.43 -13.60 -1.07
N GLY A 296 -20.54 -14.11 0.17
CA GLY A 296 -19.48 -14.89 0.79
C GLY A 296 -18.47 -14.05 1.57
N SER A 297 -17.28 -14.64 1.81
CA SER A 297 -16.26 -14.06 2.67
C SER A 297 -15.29 -13.20 1.87
N VAL A 298 -14.97 -12.01 2.41
CA VAL A 298 -13.93 -11.10 1.90
C VAL A 298 -12.89 -10.86 2.98
N SER A 299 -11.69 -10.48 2.57
CA SER A 299 -10.56 -10.28 3.46
C SER A 299 -10.59 -8.87 4.07
N LYS A 300 -10.37 -8.80 5.38
CA LYS A 300 -10.07 -7.54 6.06
C LYS A 300 -8.57 -7.31 6.00
N ILE A 301 -8.15 -6.20 5.41
CA ILE A 301 -6.74 -5.84 5.29
C ILE A 301 -6.37 -4.73 6.28
N ASN A 302 -5.12 -4.76 6.75
CA ASN A 302 -4.47 -3.65 7.43
C ASN A 302 -3.45 -3.03 6.49
N ASN A 303 -3.33 -1.71 6.53
CA ASN A 303 -2.41 -0.94 5.69
C ASN A 303 -1.52 -0.09 6.58
N ARG A 304 -0.20 -0.15 6.35
CA ARG A 304 0.80 0.69 7.00
C ARG A 304 1.57 1.41 5.92
N ARG A 305 1.44 2.72 5.91
CA ARG A 305 2.06 3.60 4.94
C ARG A 305 2.97 4.59 5.67
N LEU A 306 4.17 4.75 5.15
CA LEU A 306 5.07 5.80 5.54
C LEU A 306 5.30 6.70 4.31
N ASP A 307 5.10 7.99 4.47
CA ASP A 307 5.51 9.00 3.49
C ASP A 307 6.70 9.76 4.09
N THR A 308 7.82 9.72 3.41
CA THR A 308 9.00 10.46 3.83
C THR A 308 9.10 11.77 3.08
N GLY A 309 9.55 12.83 3.76
CA GLY A 309 10.07 14.01 3.09
C GLY A 309 11.38 13.71 2.35
N ALA A 310 12.08 14.74 1.92
CA ALA A 310 13.41 14.58 1.34
C ALA A 310 14.41 14.07 2.40
N ILE A 311 14.99 12.92 2.13
CA ILE A 311 16.00 12.26 2.94
C ILE A 311 17.32 12.35 2.20
N ARG A 312 18.41 12.64 2.91
CA ARG A 312 19.75 12.68 2.33
C ARG A 312 20.66 11.72 3.10
N ILE A 313 21.23 10.74 2.40
CA ILE A 313 22.09 9.69 2.95
C ILE A 313 23.31 9.55 2.06
N LYS A 314 24.45 9.26 2.64
CA LYS A 314 25.66 8.94 1.89
C LYS A 314 25.57 7.53 1.31
N ASP A 315 26.12 7.34 0.12
CA ASP A 315 26.20 6.03 -0.53
C ASP A 315 26.82 4.97 0.40
N GLY A 316 26.16 3.80 0.48
CA GLY A 316 26.55 2.69 1.35
C GLY A 316 26.18 2.84 2.84
N GLU A 317 25.67 3.98 3.29
CA GLU A 317 25.18 4.14 4.67
C GLU A 317 23.73 3.66 4.79
N THR A 318 23.40 3.04 5.92
CA THR A 318 22.03 2.56 6.21
C THR A 318 21.34 3.45 7.21
N LEU A 319 20.19 3.96 6.86
CA LEU A 319 19.33 4.74 7.74
C LEU A 319 18.14 3.91 8.21
N VAL A 320 17.83 3.98 9.49
CA VAL A 320 16.58 3.49 10.08
C VAL A 320 15.53 4.58 9.94
N LEU A 321 14.52 4.37 9.09
CA LEU A 321 13.51 5.39 8.81
C LEU A 321 12.42 5.43 9.86
N THR A 322 11.99 4.27 10.36
CA THR A 322 10.90 4.20 11.32
C THR A 322 10.97 2.93 12.14
N GLY A 323 10.55 3.05 13.41
CA GLY A 323 10.14 1.97 14.25
C GLY A 323 8.77 2.33 14.81
N VAL A 324 7.71 1.89 14.15
CA VAL A 324 6.34 2.08 14.65
C VAL A 324 6.00 0.90 15.55
N ILE A 325 5.73 1.18 16.83
CA ILE A 325 5.25 0.20 17.78
C ILE A 325 3.81 0.56 18.11
N GLN A 326 2.91 -0.37 17.87
CA GLN A 326 1.53 -0.32 18.31
C GLN A 326 1.31 -1.45 19.30
N GLU A 327 0.87 -1.11 20.50
CA GLU A 327 0.51 -2.08 21.54
C GLU A 327 -0.95 -1.86 21.93
N THR A 328 -1.70 -2.95 21.96
CA THR A 328 -3.10 -2.94 22.36
C THR A 328 -3.29 -4.01 23.41
N ASP A 329 -3.60 -3.59 24.63
CA ASP A 329 -3.89 -4.47 25.75
C ASP A 329 -5.38 -4.41 26.06
N ILE A 330 -6.03 -5.55 26.07
CA ILE A 330 -7.44 -5.71 26.41
C ILE A 330 -7.54 -6.69 27.55
N ASP A 331 -7.87 -6.21 28.74
CA ASP A 331 -8.13 -7.01 29.92
C ASP A 331 -9.61 -6.96 30.27
N THR A 332 -10.28 -8.10 30.17
CA THR A 332 -11.68 -8.24 30.53
C THR A 332 -11.80 -9.20 31.70
N THR A 333 -12.37 -8.72 32.80
CA THR A 333 -12.64 -9.54 33.97
C THR A 333 -14.14 -9.61 34.22
N TYR A 334 -14.70 -10.80 34.16
CA TYR A 334 -16.07 -11.08 34.55
C TYR A 334 -16.04 -11.65 35.98
N LYS A 335 -16.78 -11.03 36.88
CA LYS A 335 -16.87 -11.50 38.27
C LYS A 335 -18.31 -11.56 38.76
N LEU A 336 -18.60 -12.50 39.63
CA LEU A 336 -19.87 -12.52 40.34
C LEU A 336 -19.88 -11.42 41.40
N PRO A 337 -20.96 -10.64 41.51
CA PRO A 337 -21.10 -9.69 42.60
C PRO A 337 -20.98 -10.41 43.97
N LEU A 338 -20.29 -9.78 44.90
CA LEU A 338 -20.03 -10.28 46.28
C LEU A 338 -19.08 -11.49 46.34
N LEU A 339 -19.34 -12.57 45.62
CA LEU A 339 -18.53 -13.79 45.63
C LEU A 339 -17.17 -13.64 44.95
N GLY A 340 -17.14 -12.86 43.88
CA GLY A 340 -15.89 -12.57 43.15
C GLY A 340 -14.91 -11.68 43.90
N ASP A 341 -15.34 -11.00 44.96
CA ASP A 341 -14.50 -10.09 45.74
C ASP A 341 -14.01 -10.71 47.07
N LEU A 342 -14.36 -11.97 47.33
CA LEU A 342 -13.91 -12.66 48.53
C LEU A 342 -12.39 -12.94 48.49
N PRO A 343 -11.65 -12.62 49.55
CA PRO A 343 -10.26 -13.04 49.69
C PRO A 343 -10.17 -14.55 49.68
N LEU A 344 -9.18 -15.12 49.01
CA LEU A 344 -8.89 -16.55 48.84
C LEU A 344 -9.85 -17.31 47.91
N LEU A 345 -11.16 -17.06 47.94
CA LEU A 345 -12.16 -17.80 47.16
C LEU A 345 -12.63 -17.04 45.91
N GLY A 346 -12.45 -15.74 45.87
CA GLY A 346 -12.93 -14.90 44.74
C GLY A 346 -12.37 -15.30 43.37
N GLY A 347 -11.18 -15.92 43.35
CA GLY A 347 -10.57 -16.46 42.15
C GLY A 347 -11.40 -17.57 41.48
N LEU A 348 -12.23 -18.30 42.20
CA LEU A 348 -13.12 -19.32 41.66
C LEU A 348 -14.34 -18.73 40.94
N PHE A 349 -14.71 -17.50 41.31
CA PHE A 349 -15.89 -16.76 40.80
C PHE A 349 -15.52 -15.62 39.86
N ARG A 350 -14.31 -15.64 39.29
CA ARG A 350 -13.82 -14.69 38.29
C ARG A 350 -13.40 -15.43 37.05
N SER A 351 -13.83 -14.94 35.89
CA SER A 351 -13.33 -15.33 34.58
C SER A 351 -12.50 -14.18 34.03
N LYS A 352 -11.30 -14.44 33.53
CA LYS A 352 -10.39 -13.44 32.97
C LYS A 352 -10.11 -13.77 31.52
N GLN A 353 -10.10 -12.73 30.71
CA GLN A 353 -9.67 -12.79 29.32
C GLN A 353 -8.72 -11.61 29.08
N ALA A 354 -7.49 -11.92 28.76
CA ALA A 354 -6.46 -10.94 28.42
C ALA A 354 -6.02 -11.16 26.97
N SER A 355 -5.94 -10.11 26.18
CA SER A 355 -5.40 -10.13 24.82
C SER A 355 -4.40 -8.99 24.70
N LYS A 356 -3.18 -9.33 24.33
CA LYS A 356 -2.10 -8.38 24.08
C LYS A 356 -1.63 -8.52 22.64
N ASP A 357 -1.86 -7.50 21.84
CA ASP A 357 -1.40 -7.42 20.46
C ASP A 357 -0.32 -6.36 20.34
N LYS A 358 0.88 -6.77 19.92
CA LYS A 358 2.02 -5.90 19.70
C LYS A 358 2.44 -5.97 18.23
N ARG A 359 2.60 -4.83 17.59
CA ARG A 359 2.98 -4.71 16.19
C ARG A 359 4.15 -3.78 16.04
N GLU A 360 5.21 -4.23 15.37
CA GLU A 360 6.42 -3.47 15.13
C GLU A 360 6.70 -3.42 13.62
N LEU A 361 6.93 -2.21 13.10
CA LEU A 361 7.36 -1.99 11.72
C LEU A 361 8.71 -1.27 11.73
N ILE A 362 9.72 -1.92 11.18
CA ILE A 362 11.07 -1.36 11.03
C ILE A 362 11.40 -1.28 9.55
N ILE A 363 11.82 -0.11 9.09
CA ILE A 363 12.23 0.14 7.71
C ILE A 363 13.66 0.67 7.69
N LEU A 364 14.52 -0.05 6.99
CA LEU A 364 15.91 0.32 6.75
C LEU A 364 16.07 0.67 5.28
N VAL A 365 16.84 1.71 4.99
CA VAL A 365 17.15 2.11 3.62
C VAL A 365 18.65 2.32 3.46
N THR A 366 19.19 1.83 2.33
CA THR A 366 20.58 1.96 1.93
C THR A 366 20.61 2.31 0.45
N PRO A 367 21.11 3.50 0.10
CA PRO A 367 21.34 3.87 -1.30
C PRO A 367 22.59 3.23 -1.83
#